data_d7784268a3d1fdfb63d5db80d874f013
#
_entry.id   d7784268a3d1fdfb63d5db80d874f013
#
_cell.length_a   1.000
_cell.length_b   1.000
_cell.length_c   1.000
_cell.angle_alpha   90.00
_cell.angle_beta   90.00
_cell.angle_gamma   90.00
#
_symmetry.space_group_name_H-M   'P 1'
#
loop_
_entity.id
_entity.type
_entity.pdbx_description
1 polymer ?
#
loop_
_entity_poly.entity_id
_entity_poly.type
_entity_poly.pdbx_seq_one_letter_code
_entity_poly.pdbx_strand_id
1 'polypeptide(L)'
;MPYPMEGSDWLLDQIKKLVPDPPPRPFTSLALLGNGWDLALGCRSSFADFREYFHTVSMEDLAGGNDVLIRIFEQVEEIAGPGWRDFEAGLADLNLPGEVAELDYPDSGDLSELDQLTADGHDYSHDFRTGLSDTFTDWIAQLPGPTLDPRPPARALVENSDGVITFNYTDTLRTVLHVDESKILPIHGEVHGSSPLYFGCAPPMKTKWRTTGSNSLSNSVREVTLDALLDGLTKNPRLELIGSFLRHCRTLRRIDSYGFAFGEADHPYVEHLIDHYCDAATVWTHYCYSPSGDVSGSDDAENFLEVMDALGFPGIPRLAAT
;
A
#
# COMPACT_ATOMS: atom_id res chain seq x y z
N MET A 1 7.35 34.84 21.49
CA MET A 1 6.03 34.62 20.88
C MET A 1 5.83 33.10 20.77
N PRO A 2 4.77 32.51 21.32
CA PRO A 2 4.53 31.11 21.16
C PRO A 2 4.09 30.87 19.72
N TYR A 3 4.69 29.86 19.07
CA TYR A 3 4.24 29.35 17.77
C TYR A 3 2.82 28.81 17.91
N PRO A 4 1.90 29.11 17.00
CA PRO A 4 0.56 28.53 17.04
C PRO A 4 0.65 27.04 16.82
N MET A 5 0.04 26.26 17.70
CA MET A 5 -0.21 24.83 17.53
C MET A 5 -1.37 24.62 16.52
N GLU A 6 -1.14 24.92 15.25
CA GLU A 6 -2.15 24.77 14.20
C GLU A 6 -2.09 23.42 13.48
N GLY A 7 -1.16 22.50 13.87
CA GLY A 7 -0.97 21.24 13.15
C GLY A 7 -2.07 20.20 13.34
N SER A 8 -2.72 20.16 14.51
CA SER A 8 -3.70 19.10 14.83
C SER A 8 -5.04 19.30 14.12
N ASP A 9 -5.50 20.54 14.02
CA ASP A 9 -6.80 20.84 13.41
C ASP A 9 -6.78 20.66 11.89
N TRP A 10 -5.66 20.99 11.24
CA TRP A 10 -5.46 20.75 9.82
C TRP A 10 -5.45 19.24 9.50
N LEU A 11 -4.73 18.43 10.28
CA LEU A 11 -4.67 16.98 10.10
C LEU A 11 -6.05 16.34 10.28
N LEU A 12 -6.78 16.75 11.31
CA LEU A 12 -8.15 16.29 11.55
C LEU A 12 -9.11 16.67 10.42
N ASP A 13 -8.94 17.85 9.81
CA ASP A 13 -9.76 18.26 8.66
C ASP A 13 -9.41 17.47 7.39
N GLN A 14 -8.13 17.11 7.18
CA GLN A 14 -7.74 16.21 6.09
C GLN A 14 -8.29 14.79 6.30
N ILE A 15 -8.16 14.24 7.51
CA ILE A 15 -8.72 12.92 7.85
C ILE A 15 -10.23 12.91 7.60
N LYS A 16 -10.97 13.94 8.01
CA LYS A 16 -12.41 14.05 7.77
C LYS A 16 -12.79 14.07 6.28
N LYS A 17 -11.94 14.60 5.42
CA LYS A 17 -12.18 14.59 3.95
C LYS A 17 -11.91 13.21 3.34
N LEU A 18 -11.05 12.41 3.96
CA LEU A 18 -10.66 11.09 3.48
C LEU A 18 -11.53 9.97 4.00
N VAL A 19 -12.20 10.19 5.13
CA VAL A 19 -13.02 9.19 5.79
C VAL A 19 -14.49 9.59 5.68
N PRO A 20 -15.33 8.76 5.07
CA PRO A 20 -16.76 9.01 4.99
C PRO A 20 -17.39 9.08 6.39
N ASP A 21 -18.49 9.80 6.52
CA ASP A 21 -19.27 9.77 7.75
C ASP A 21 -19.80 8.35 7.97
N PRO A 22 -19.49 7.72 9.13
CA PRO A 22 -19.89 6.35 9.37
C PRO A 22 -21.42 6.23 9.45
N PRO A 23 -21.95 5.07 9.09
CA PRO A 23 -23.38 4.82 9.18
C PRO A 23 -23.86 4.94 10.62
N PRO A 24 -25.09 5.41 10.84
CA PRO A 24 -25.65 5.65 12.19
C PRO A 24 -25.98 4.38 12.98
N ARG A 25 -25.59 3.20 12.50
CA ARG A 25 -25.84 1.89 13.15
C ARG A 25 -24.60 1.40 13.89
N PRO A 26 -24.76 0.54 14.92
CA PRO A 26 -23.60 -0.11 15.53
C PRO A 26 -22.86 -0.91 14.46
N PHE A 27 -21.58 -0.59 14.30
CA PHE A 27 -20.70 -1.25 13.34
C PHE A 27 -20.26 -2.59 13.97
N THR A 28 -20.61 -3.70 13.38
CA THR A 28 -20.33 -5.05 13.92
C THR A 28 -19.73 -6.00 12.90
N SER A 29 -19.79 -5.66 11.61
CA SER A 29 -19.29 -6.49 10.53
C SER A 29 -18.47 -5.67 9.53
N LEU A 30 -17.31 -6.20 9.14
CA LEU A 30 -16.35 -5.56 8.27
C LEU A 30 -15.96 -6.49 7.13
N ALA A 31 -15.90 -5.96 5.92
CA ALA A 31 -15.27 -6.63 4.78
C ALA A 31 -13.88 -6.03 4.51
N LEU A 32 -12.88 -6.88 4.24
CA LEU A 32 -11.57 -6.50 3.75
C LEU A 32 -11.40 -7.04 2.33
N LEU A 33 -11.11 -6.15 1.39
CA LEU A 33 -10.97 -6.51 -0.02
C LEU A 33 -9.58 -6.16 -0.52
N GLY A 34 -8.88 -7.14 -1.06
CA GLY A 34 -7.62 -6.96 -1.78
C GLY A 34 -7.78 -7.18 -3.28
N ASN A 35 -6.67 -7.15 -4.01
CA ASN A 35 -6.65 -7.18 -5.48
C ASN A 35 -7.34 -8.41 -6.10
N GLY A 36 -7.42 -9.52 -5.38
CA GLY A 36 -8.19 -10.69 -5.83
C GLY A 36 -9.68 -10.41 -6.08
N TRP A 37 -10.24 -9.36 -5.48
CA TRP A 37 -11.57 -8.86 -5.80
C TRP A 37 -11.64 -8.36 -7.25
N ASP A 38 -10.74 -7.47 -7.64
CA ASP A 38 -10.69 -6.91 -8.99
C ASP A 38 -10.37 -7.97 -10.05
N LEU A 39 -9.44 -8.87 -9.74
CA LEU A 39 -9.13 -10.01 -10.61
C LEU A 39 -10.35 -10.92 -10.82
N ALA A 40 -11.16 -11.15 -9.78
CA ALA A 40 -12.39 -11.93 -9.90
C ALA A 40 -13.47 -11.26 -10.76
N LEU A 41 -13.40 -9.93 -10.90
CA LEU A 41 -14.23 -9.13 -11.82
C LEU A 41 -13.66 -9.10 -13.25
N GLY A 42 -12.50 -9.72 -13.48
CA GLY A 42 -11.82 -9.72 -14.76
C GLY A 42 -11.08 -8.42 -15.06
N CYS A 43 -10.78 -7.62 -14.05
CA CYS A 43 -9.90 -6.46 -14.19
C CYS A 43 -8.45 -6.93 -14.37
N ARG A 44 -7.70 -6.22 -15.22
CA ARG A 44 -6.26 -6.44 -15.42
C ARG A 44 -5.46 -5.60 -14.42
N SER A 45 -5.66 -5.85 -13.12
CA SER A 45 -5.14 -5.06 -12.01
C SER A 45 -3.99 -5.74 -11.26
N SER A 46 -3.40 -6.81 -11.82
CA SER A 46 -2.23 -7.45 -11.21
C SER A 46 -0.96 -6.63 -11.44
N PHE A 47 0.04 -6.80 -10.56
CA PHE A 47 1.36 -6.19 -10.81
C PHE A 47 2.03 -6.73 -12.08
N ALA A 48 1.68 -7.92 -12.56
CA ALA A 48 2.11 -8.41 -13.86
C ALA A 48 1.53 -7.56 -15.02
N ASP A 49 0.27 -7.13 -14.88
CA ASP A 49 -0.35 -6.21 -15.86
C ASP A 49 0.27 -4.81 -15.76
N PHE A 50 0.61 -4.35 -14.56
CA PHE A 50 1.34 -3.09 -14.37
C PHE A 50 2.72 -3.15 -15.03
N ARG A 51 3.45 -4.25 -14.88
CA ARG A 51 4.74 -4.46 -15.55
C ARG A 51 4.61 -4.35 -17.08
N GLU A 52 3.59 -4.98 -17.67
CA GLU A 52 3.35 -4.85 -19.11
C GLU A 52 3.13 -3.38 -19.52
N TYR A 53 2.37 -2.63 -18.75
CA TYR A 53 2.16 -1.20 -18.98
C TYR A 53 3.46 -0.41 -18.79
N PHE A 54 4.18 -0.64 -17.71
CA PHE A 54 5.44 0.03 -17.38
C PHE A 54 6.47 -0.07 -18.51
N HIS A 55 6.56 -1.22 -19.18
CA HIS A 55 7.41 -1.40 -20.36
C HIS A 55 6.95 -0.59 -21.59
N THR A 56 5.77 -0.02 -21.60
CA THR A 56 5.33 0.88 -22.67
C THR A 56 5.83 2.32 -22.45
N VAL A 57 6.25 2.65 -21.23
CA VAL A 57 6.75 3.98 -20.86
C VAL A 57 8.27 3.99 -21.05
N SER A 58 8.79 5.06 -21.64
CA SER A 58 10.24 5.22 -21.82
C SER A 58 10.93 5.39 -20.46
N MET A 59 12.00 4.62 -20.22
CA MET A 59 12.82 4.79 -19.02
C MET A 59 13.48 6.18 -18.97
N GLU A 60 13.79 6.76 -20.12
CA GLU A 60 14.32 8.13 -20.20
C GLU A 60 13.27 9.16 -19.75
N ASP A 61 12.01 8.95 -20.13
CA ASP A 61 10.90 9.83 -19.71
C ASP A 61 10.63 9.68 -18.20
N LEU A 62 10.62 8.44 -17.68
CA LEU A 62 10.42 8.16 -16.26
C LEU A 62 11.51 8.76 -15.37
N ALA A 63 12.73 8.64 -15.80
CA ALA A 63 13.90 9.08 -15.02
C ALA A 63 14.30 10.54 -15.31
N GLY A 64 13.61 11.25 -16.20
CA GLY A 64 13.98 12.60 -16.60
C GLY A 64 15.41 12.71 -17.16
N GLY A 65 15.95 11.60 -17.71
CA GLY A 65 17.34 11.50 -18.17
C GLY A 65 18.36 11.29 -17.06
N ASN A 66 17.93 10.90 -15.85
CA ASN A 66 18.82 10.63 -14.72
C ASN A 66 19.28 9.18 -14.69
N ASP A 67 20.57 8.95 -14.91
CA ASP A 67 21.16 7.61 -14.99
C ASP A 67 20.98 6.79 -13.70
N VAL A 68 20.94 7.42 -12.52
CA VAL A 68 20.71 6.74 -11.23
C VAL A 68 19.30 6.19 -11.18
N LEU A 69 18.31 7.01 -11.54
CA LEU A 69 16.93 6.59 -11.57
C LEU A 69 16.69 5.47 -12.59
N ILE A 70 17.35 5.53 -13.75
CA ILE A 70 17.32 4.45 -14.75
C ILE A 70 17.80 3.14 -14.11
N ARG A 71 18.94 3.14 -13.41
CA ARG A 71 19.47 1.93 -12.76
C ARG A 71 18.57 1.42 -11.63
N ILE A 72 17.92 2.33 -10.89
CA ILE A 72 16.93 1.92 -9.85
C ILE A 72 15.74 1.23 -10.50
N PHE A 73 15.21 1.75 -11.59
CA PHE A 73 14.13 1.10 -12.35
C PHE A 73 14.53 -0.26 -12.93
N GLU A 74 15.78 -0.39 -13.42
CA GLU A 74 16.32 -1.67 -13.87
C GLU A 74 16.41 -2.69 -12.71
N GLN A 75 16.78 -2.26 -11.50
CA GLN A 75 16.77 -3.10 -10.31
C GLN A 75 15.35 -3.55 -9.94
N VAL A 76 14.36 -2.67 -10.03
CA VAL A 76 12.94 -3.04 -9.80
C VAL A 76 12.54 -4.20 -10.71
N GLU A 77 12.94 -4.15 -11.99
CA GLU A 77 12.66 -5.22 -12.95
C GLU A 77 13.31 -6.55 -12.55
N GLU A 78 14.51 -6.51 -12.03
CA GLU A 78 15.27 -7.70 -11.63
C GLU A 78 14.72 -8.32 -10.33
N ILE A 79 14.44 -7.48 -9.31
CA ILE A 79 14.10 -7.92 -7.95
C ILE A 79 12.65 -8.36 -7.84
N ALA A 80 11.73 -7.65 -8.49
CA ALA A 80 10.30 -7.96 -8.42
C ALA A 80 9.94 -9.33 -9.05
N GLY A 81 10.91 -10.00 -9.67
CA GLY A 81 10.81 -11.35 -10.17
C GLY A 81 9.82 -11.52 -11.33
N PRO A 82 9.61 -12.76 -11.80
CA PRO A 82 8.75 -13.00 -12.95
C PRO A 82 7.30 -12.63 -12.63
N GLY A 83 6.79 -11.63 -13.36
CA GLY A 83 5.43 -11.15 -13.25
C GLY A 83 5.17 -10.21 -12.07
N TRP A 84 6.21 -9.67 -11.45
CA TRP A 84 6.13 -8.70 -10.35
C TRP A 84 5.16 -9.10 -9.23
N ARG A 85 5.10 -10.38 -8.88
CA ARG A 85 4.16 -10.88 -7.87
C ARG A 85 4.28 -10.17 -6.54
N ASP A 86 5.52 -9.93 -6.13
CA ASP A 86 5.87 -9.33 -4.85
C ASP A 86 6.47 -7.94 -5.06
N PHE A 87 5.85 -7.14 -5.95
CA PHE A 87 6.40 -5.85 -6.37
C PHE A 87 6.65 -4.90 -5.19
N GLU A 88 5.70 -4.76 -4.27
CA GLU A 88 5.86 -3.90 -3.09
C GLU A 88 6.97 -4.43 -2.15
N ALA A 89 7.10 -5.75 -1.99
CA ALA A 89 8.22 -6.33 -1.25
C ALA A 89 9.55 -6.14 -1.99
N GLY A 90 9.56 -6.29 -3.32
CA GLY A 90 10.73 -6.04 -4.16
C GLY A 90 11.26 -4.60 -4.03
N LEU A 91 10.37 -3.61 -3.91
CA LEU A 91 10.79 -2.23 -3.66
C LEU A 91 11.57 -2.08 -2.33
N ALA A 92 11.29 -2.90 -1.33
CA ALA A 92 12.01 -2.90 -0.06
C ALA A 92 13.43 -3.51 -0.17
N ASP A 93 13.69 -4.31 -1.20
CA ASP A 93 14.97 -4.99 -1.44
C ASP A 93 15.89 -4.26 -2.44
N LEU A 94 15.51 -3.08 -2.91
CA LEU A 94 16.33 -2.25 -3.80
C LEU A 94 17.67 -1.90 -3.14
N ASN A 95 18.78 -2.02 -3.88
CA ASN A 95 20.11 -1.64 -3.41
C ASN A 95 20.36 -0.11 -3.53
N LEU A 96 19.46 0.68 -2.97
CA LEU A 96 19.59 2.15 -2.97
C LEU A 96 20.93 2.67 -2.43
N PRO A 97 21.53 2.09 -1.36
CA PRO A 97 22.85 2.52 -0.90
C PRO A 97 23.95 2.33 -1.94
N GLY A 98 23.90 1.25 -2.72
CA GLY A 98 24.82 1.04 -3.83
C GLY A 98 24.71 2.13 -4.88
N GLU A 99 23.48 2.44 -5.31
CA GLU A 99 23.24 3.49 -6.29
C GLU A 99 23.65 4.88 -5.80
N VAL A 100 23.30 5.23 -4.57
CA VAL A 100 23.69 6.51 -3.96
C VAL A 100 25.22 6.59 -3.77
N ALA A 101 25.91 5.46 -3.57
CA ALA A 101 27.38 5.44 -3.46
C ALA A 101 28.07 5.75 -4.80
N GLU A 102 27.44 5.41 -5.92
CA GLU A 102 27.96 5.71 -7.28
C GLU A 102 27.73 7.17 -7.70
N LEU A 103 26.96 7.95 -6.92
CA LEU A 103 26.80 9.38 -7.18
C LEU A 103 28.15 10.10 -7.00
N ASP A 104 28.56 10.86 -8.01
CA ASP A 104 29.80 11.61 -8.00
C ASP A 104 29.59 12.93 -7.21
N TYR A 105 29.85 12.87 -5.92
CA TYR A 105 29.82 14.04 -5.05
C TYR A 105 31.23 14.64 -4.95
N PRO A 106 31.42 15.91 -5.31
CA PRO A 106 32.70 16.57 -5.16
C PRO A 106 33.15 16.59 -3.70
N ASP A 107 34.43 16.27 -3.50
CA ASP A 107 35.08 16.22 -2.17
C ASP A 107 35.44 17.64 -1.66
N SER A 108 34.69 18.64 -2.12
CA SER A 108 34.91 20.04 -1.74
C SER A 108 34.33 20.29 -0.34
N GLY A 109 35.08 21.00 0.49
CA GLY A 109 34.63 21.41 1.80
C GLY A 109 33.72 22.67 1.76
N ASP A 110 33.14 22.99 0.62
CA ASP A 110 32.31 24.19 0.45
C ASP A 110 30.85 23.91 0.84
N LEU A 111 30.39 24.61 1.88
CA LEU A 111 29.02 24.48 2.38
C LEU A 111 27.95 24.91 1.36
N SER A 112 28.30 25.77 0.40
CA SER A 112 27.36 26.19 -0.66
C SER A 112 27.10 25.06 -1.66
N GLU A 113 28.10 24.22 -1.90
CA GLU A 113 27.94 22.99 -2.71
C GLU A 113 27.13 21.93 -1.96
N LEU A 114 27.26 21.83 -0.63
CA LEU A 114 26.46 20.92 0.18
C LEU A 114 24.96 21.23 0.09
N ASP A 115 24.59 22.52 0.18
CA ASP A 115 23.17 22.91 0.05
C ASP A 115 22.63 22.55 -1.34
N GLN A 116 23.43 22.73 -2.40
CA GLN A 116 23.05 22.36 -3.76
C GLN A 116 22.91 20.83 -3.90
N LEU A 117 23.87 20.06 -3.43
CA LEU A 117 23.87 18.60 -3.49
C LEU A 117 22.72 17.99 -2.67
N THR A 118 22.38 18.62 -1.54
CA THR A 118 21.21 18.21 -0.73
C THR A 118 19.90 18.47 -1.49
N ALA A 119 19.81 19.62 -2.18
CA ALA A 119 18.68 19.93 -3.04
C ALA A 119 18.56 18.91 -4.19
N ASP A 120 19.68 18.62 -4.89
CA ASP A 120 19.71 17.62 -5.94
C ASP A 120 19.29 16.22 -5.44
N GLY A 121 19.69 15.83 -4.22
CA GLY A 121 19.26 14.58 -3.60
C GLY A 121 17.75 14.51 -3.31
N HIS A 122 17.16 15.62 -2.91
CA HIS A 122 15.70 15.73 -2.77
C HIS A 122 14.99 15.69 -4.12
N ASP A 123 15.56 16.30 -5.17
CA ASP A 123 15.02 16.24 -6.52
C ASP A 123 15.02 14.81 -7.05
N TYR A 124 16.10 14.03 -6.86
CA TYR A 124 16.12 12.60 -7.23
C TYR A 124 15.01 11.79 -6.57
N SER A 125 14.81 12.01 -5.29
CA SER A 125 13.74 11.33 -4.52
C SER A 125 12.36 11.73 -5.04
N HIS A 126 12.16 12.99 -5.33
CA HIS A 126 10.92 13.52 -5.87
C HIS A 126 10.65 12.92 -7.25
N ASP A 127 11.61 12.96 -8.15
CA ASP A 127 11.49 12.47 -9.53
C ASP A 127 11.21 10.97 -9.55
N PHE A 128 11.91 10.18 -8.73
CA PHE A 128 11.67 8.75 -8.63
C PHE A 128 10.27 8.43 -8.14
N ARG A 129 9.86 9.05 -7.03
CA ARG A 129 8.52 8.84 -6.48
C ARG A 129 7.44 9.29 -7.45
N THR A 130 7.61 10.45 -8.06
CA THR A 130 6.64 11.01 -9.01
C THR A 130 6.56 10.13 -10.25
N GLY A 131 7.69 9.76 -10.84
CA GLY A 131 7.72 8.90 -12.03
C GLY A 131 7.05 7.55 -11.81
N LEU A 132 7.35 6.87 -10.71
CA LEU A 132 6.75 5.57 -10.40
C LEU A 132 5.27 5.71 -10.02
N SER A 133 4.92 6.67 -9.15
CA SER A 133 3.56 6.89 -8.66
C SER A 133 2.64 7.40 -9.76
N ASP A 134 3.10 8.30 -10.61
CA ASP A 134 2.31 8.83 -11.73
C ASP A 134 2.08 7.74 -12.78
N THR A 135 3.13 6.96 -13.11
CA THR A 135 2.98 5.82 -14.04
C THR A 135 1.99 4.79 -13.50
N PHE A 136 2.04 4.48 -12.20
CA PHE A 136 1.09 3.58 -11.57
C PHE A 136 -0.33 4.16 -11.61
N THR A 137 -0.48 5.44 -11.30
CA THR A 137 -1.77 6.14 -11.33
C THR A 137 -2.36 6.18 -12.73
N ASP A 138 -1.54 6.50 -13.72
CA ASP A 138 -1.95 6.53 -15.12
C ASP A 138 -2.36 5.15 -15.62
N TRP A 139 -1.65 4.10 -15.20
CA TRP A 139 -2.03 2.73 -15.53
C TRP A 139 -3.39 2.36 -14.94
N ILE A 140 -3.60 2.57 -13.63
CA ILE A 140 -4.88 2.26 -12.96
C ILE A 140 -6.04 3.05 -13.60
N ALA A 141 -5.82 4.32 -13.94
CA ALA A 141 -6.83 5.17 -14.59
C ALA A 141 -7.23 4.71 -16.00
N GLN A 142 -6.35 3.96 -16.67
CA GLN A 142 -6.58 3.42 -18.01
C GLN A 142 -7.08 1.97 -18.01
N LEU A 143 -7.23 1.34 -16.84
CA LEU A 143 -7.74 -0.02 -16.79
C LEU A 143 -9.12 -0.12 -17.43
N PRO A 144 -9.33 -1.11 -18.31
CA PRO A 144 -10.67 -1.38 -18.81
C PRO A 144 -11.58 -1.75 -17.63
N GLY A 145 -12.81 -1.29 -17.68
CA GLY A 145 -13.80 -1.65 -16.66
C GLY A 145 -13.97 -3.17 -16.51
N PRO A 146 -14.56 -3.61 -15.40
CA PRO A 146 -14.76 -5.03 -15.13
C PRO A 146 -15.57 -5.72 -16.24
N THR A 147 -15.15 -6.94 -16.56
CA THR A 147 -15.76 -7.76 -17.63
C THR A 147 -16.67 -8.86 -17.10
N LEU A 148 -16.62 -9.11 -15.79
CA LEU A 148 -17.37 -10.16 -15.12
C LEU A 148 -18.23 -9.57 -13.99
N ASP A 149 -19.37 -10.19 -13.72
CA ASP A 149 -20.16 -9.91 -12.52
C ASP A 149 -19.51 -10.51 -11.27
N PRO A 150 -19.63 -9.86 -10.11
CA PRO A 150 -19.17 -10.43 -8.84
C PRO A 150 -19.84 -11.78 -8.58
N ARG A 151 -19.04 -12.77 -8.23
CA ARG A 151 -19.58 -14.07 -7.81
C ARG A 151 -20.49 -13.91 -6.58
N PRO A 152 -21.51 -14.75 -6.41
CA PRO A 152 -22.46 -14.62 -5.30
C PRO A 152 -21.83 -14.49 -3.91
N PRO A 153 -20.79 -15.29 -3.53
CA PRO A 153 -20.17 -15.12 -2.23
C PRO A 153 -19.54 -13.75 -2.03
N ALA A 154 -18.82 -13.23 -3.04
CA ALA A 154 -18.15 -11.94 -2.99
C ALA A 154 -19.16 -10.78 -2.89
N ARG A 155 -20.22 -10.82 -3.70
CA ARG A 155 -21.31 -9.84 -3.65
C ARG A 155 -21.98 -9.83 -2.26
N ALA A 156 -22.38 -11.02 -1.76
CA ALA A 156 -23.03 -11.15 -0.48
C ALA A 156 -22.19 -10.67 0.70
N LEU A 157 -20.86 -10.88 0.62
CA LEU A 157 -19.91 -10.41 1.61
C LEU A 157 -19.98 -8.88 1.74
N VAL A 158 -19.92 -8.16 0.63
CA VAL A 158 -19.96 -6.69 0.60
C VAL A 158 -21.34 -6.17 1.03
N GLU A 159 -22.43 -6.73 0.48
CA GLU A 159 -23.79 -6.29 0.77
C GLU A 159 -24.19 -6.49 2.25
N ASN A 160 -23.69 -7.56 2.89
CA ASN A 160 -24.01 -7.92 4.27
C ASN A 160 -23.04 -7.35 5.30
N SER A 161 -22.04 -6.57 4.90
CA SER A 161 -21.13 -5.89 5.82
C SER A 161 -21.61 -4.48 6.15
N ASP A 162 -21.34 -4.03 7.38
CA ASP A 162 -21.65 -2.66 7.80
C ASP A 162 -20.69 -1.66 7.16
N GLY A 163 -19.45 -2.10 6.83
CA GLY A 163 -18.47 -1.34 6.10
C GLY A 163 -17.46 -2.21 5.36
N VAL A 164 -16.74 -1.60 4.47
CA VAL A 164 -15.72 -2.22 3.61
C VAL A 164 -14.44 -1.41 3.69
N ILE A 165 -13.33 -2.03 4.03
CA ILE A 165 -12.00 -1.48 3.82
C ILE A 165 -11.44 -2.14 2.56
N THR A 166 -11.10 -1.35 1.57
CA THR A 166 -10.49 -1.84 0.33
C THR A 166 -9.03 -1.42 0.26
N PHE A 167 -8.18 -2.38 -0.08
CA PHE A 167 -6.76 -2.21 -0.37
C PHE A 167 -6.52 -2.02 -1.88
N ASN A 168 -7.59 -2.06 -2.66
CA ASN A 168 -7.55 -1.86 -4.10
C ASN A 168 -7.49 -0.38 -4.44
N TYR A 169 -6.92 -0.08 -5.59
CA TYR A 169 -6.78 1.26 -6.13
C TYR A 169 -7.91 1.64 -7.09
N THR A 170 -8.76 0.67 -7.44
CA THR A 170 -9.88 0.83 -8.38
C THR A 170 -11.17 1.26 -7.66
N ASP A 171 -12.11 1.81 -8.42
CA ASP A 171 -13.43 2.23 -7.94
C ASP A 171 -14.54 1.17 -8.17
N THR A 172 -14.17 -0.10 -8.35
CA THR A 172 -15.08 -1.20 -8.70
C THR A 172 -16.23 -1.40 -7.72
N LEU A 173 -16.01 -1.13 -6.42
CA LEU A 173 -17.09 -1.20 -5.42
C LEU A 173 -18.23 -0.21 -5.69
N ARG A 174 -17.89 0.98 -6.15
CA ARG A 174 -18.88 2.02 -6.48
C ARG A 174 -19.49 1.80 -7.85
N THR A 175 -18.66 1.46 -8.82
CA THR A 175 -19.09 1.36 -10.24
C THR A 175 -19.84 0.08 -10.54
N VAL A 176 -19.52 -1.04 -9.88
CA VAL A 176 -20.11 -2.36 -10.13
C VAL A 176 -21.21 -2.70 -9.13
N LEU A 177 -20.94 -2.51 -7.83
CA LEU A 177 -21.90 -2.86 -6.78
C LEU A 177 -22.76 -1.69 -6.30
N HIS A 178 -22.44 -0.47 -6.72
CA HIS A 178 -23.11 0.74 -6.27
C HIS A 178 -23.16 0.87 -4.74
N VAL A 179 -22.06 0.46 -4.09
CA VAL A 179 -21.92 0.57 -2.63
C VAL A 179 -21.88 2.05 -2.24
N ASP A 180 -22.62 2.40 -1.20
CA ASP A 180 -22.64 3.75 -0.66
C ASP A 180 -21.23 4.17 -0.20
N GLU A 181 -20.78 5.37 -0.57
CA GLU A 181 -19.47 5.89 -0.19
C GLU A 181 -19.23 5.90 1.32
N SER A 182 -20.28 6.12 2.12
CA SER A 182 -20.18 6.08 3.58
C SER A 182 -19.80 4.72 4.15
N LYS A 183 -19.91 3.66 3.35
CA LYS A 183 -19.55 2.30 3.72
C LYS A 183 -18.15 1.88 3.24
N ILE A 184 -17.46 2.68 2.45
CA ILE A 184 -16.19 2.30 1.82
C ILE A 184 -15.06 3.14 2.40
N LEU A 185 -13.99 2.49 2.88
CA LEU A 185 -12.71 3.12 3.18
C LEU A 185 -11.66 2.61 2.19
N PRO A 186 -11.29 3.38 1.15
CA PRO A 186 -10.16 3.06 0.29
C PRO A 186 -8.87 3.46 1.01
N ILE A 187 -8.25 2.49 1.70
CA ILE A 187 -7.11 2.75 2.60
C ILE A 187 -5.88 3.28 1.84
N HIS A 188 -5.70 2.85 0.60
CA HIS A 188 -4.61 3.24 -0.28
C HIS A 188 -5.01 4.34 -1.30
N GLY A 189 -6.15 4.97 -1.09
CA GLY A 189 -6.74 5.86 -2.10
C GLY A 189 -7.46 5.08 -3.18
N GLU A 190 -8.04 5.79 -4.13
CA GLU A 190 -8.84 5.22 -5.20
C GLU A 190 -8.72 6.08 -6.45
N VAL A 191 -8.58 5.45 -7.60
CA VAL A 191 -8.62 6.14 -8.89
C VAL A 191 -9.95 6.90 -9.03
N HIS A 192 -9.91 8.10 -9.59
CA HIS A 192 -11.05 9.03 -9.67
C HIS A 192 -11.57 9.51 -8.30
N GLY A 193 -10.93 9.10 -7.20
CA GLY A 193 -11.24 9.61 -5.86
C GLY A 193 -10.63 10.98 -5.58
N SER A 194 -10.95 11.54 -4.41
CA SER A 194 -10.40 12.83 -3.96
C SER A 194 -8.99 12.73 -3.36
N SER A 195 -8.51 11.52 -3.10
CA SER A 195 -7.19 11.26 -2.53
C SER A 195 -6.23 10.71 -3.55
N PRO A 196 -4.96 11.13 -3.54
CA PRO A 196 -3.93 10.50 -4.35
C PRO A 196 -3.78 9.02 -3.97
N LEU A 197 -3.37 8.20 -4.92
CA LEU A 197 -3.04 6.81 -4.66
C LEU A 197 -1.82 6.74 -3.73
N TYR A 198 -1.89 5.84 -2.77
CA TYR A 198 -0.85 5.62 -1.78
C TYR A 198 -0.19 4.26 -2.01
N PHE A 199 0.93 4.30 -2.69
CA PHE A 199 1.65 3.18 -3.23
C PHE A 199 3.07 3.13 -2.64
N GLY A 200 3.65 1.95 -2.47
CA GLY A 200 5.00 1.77 -1.94
C GLY A 200 5.18 0.46 -1.16
N CYS A 201 6.35 0.30 -0.56
CA CYS A 201 6.70 -0.86 0.25
C CYS A 201 6.49 -0.63 1.75
N ALA A 202 6.46 -1.72 2.52
CA ALA A 202 6.55 -1.65 3.97
C ALA A 202 7.81 -0.86 4.39
N PRO A 203 7.76 -0.14 5.53
CA PRO A 203 8.93 0.59 5.99
C PRO A 203 10.15 -0.33 6.09
N PRO A 204 11.25 -0.03 5.38
CA PRO A 204 12.45 -0.83 5.49
C PRO A 204 12.97 -0.73 6.93
N MET A 205 13.50 -1.83 7.47
CA MET A 205 14.18 -1.77 8.75
C MET A 205 15.36 -0.81 8.62
N LYS A 206 15.23 0.41 9.14
CA LYS A 206 16.25 1.48 9.10
C LYS A 206 17.64 1.04 9.60
N THR A 207 17.74 -0.11 10.25
CA THR A 207 18.99 -0.68 10.76
C THR A 207 19.90 -1.31 9.70
N LYS A 208 19.37 -1.64 8.51
CA LYS A 208 20.18 -2.23 7.42
C LYS A 208 21.11 -1.24 6.70
N TRP A 209 20.87 0.05 6.82
CA TRP A 209 21.36 1.04 5.87
C TRP A 209 22.32 2.10 6.45
N ARG A 210 22.84 1.92 7.65
CA ARG A 210 23.86 2.85 8.17
C ARG A 210 25.18 2.61 7.48
N THR A 211 25.64 3.61 6.73
CA THR A 211 27.01 3.67 6.23
C THR A 211 27.99 3.70 7.40
N THR A 212 28.74 2.63 7.58
CA THR A 212 29.85 2.57 8.54
C THR A 212 31.08 3.22 7.91
N GLY A 213 31.22 4.54 7.98
CA GLY A 213 32.42 5.16 7.44
C GLY A 213 32.45 6.70 7.57
N SER A 214 33.58 7.19 7.83
CA SER A 214 34.10 8.56 8.00
C SER A 214 33.11 9.73 7.89
N ASN A 215 33.24 10.68 8.82
CA ASN A 215 32.53 11.97 8.87
C ASN A 215 32.91 12.90 7.71
N SER A 216 32.77 12.50 6.44
CA SER A 216 32.97 13.39 5.30
C SER A 216 31.64 14.03 4.90
N LEU A 217 31.68 15.23 4.36
CA LEU A 217 30.50 15.96 3.86
C LEU A 217 29.77 15.16 2.79
N SER A 218 30.50 14.48 1.90
CA SER A 218 29.94 13.61 0.88
C SER A 218 29.10 12.45 1.46
N ASN A 219 29.49 11.89 2.62
CA ASN A 219 28.70 10.88 3.29
C ASN A 219 27.41 11.43 3.88
N SER A 220 27.44 12.66 4.39
CA SER A 220 26.20 13.31 4.92
C SER A 220 25.20 13.57 3.80
N VAL A 221 25.65 13.99 2.61
CA VAL A 221 24.75 14.16 1.46
C VAL A 221 24.18 12.84 0.99
N ARG A 222 25.00 11.79 0.88
CA ARG A 222 24.55 10.44 0.53
C ARG A 222 23.49 9.92 1.53
N GLU A 223 23.68 10.15 2.82
CA GLU A 223 22.70 9.78 3.84
C GLU A 223 21.37 10.53 3.63
N VAL A 224 21.40 11.83 3.36
CA VAL A 224 20.18 12.63 3.10
C VAL A 224 19.48 12.15 1.81
N THR A 225 20.21 11.91 0.75
CA THR A 225 19.66 11.39 -0.53
C THR A 225 19.02 10.01 -0.31
N LEU A 226 19.71 9.12 0.41
CA LEU A 226 19.19 7.80 0.72
C LEU A 226 17.93 7.87 1.57
N ASP A 227 17.94 8.68 2.64
CA ASP A 227 16.76 8.87 3.49
C ASP A 227 15.56 9.41 2.68
N ALA A 228 15.81 10.34 1.77
CA ALA A 228 14.77 10.91 0.90
C ALA A 228 14.20 9.86 -0.08
N LEU A 229 15.05 9.03 -0.70
CA LEU A 229 14.61 7.93 -1.57
C LEU A 229 13.79 6.89 -0.78
N LEU A 230 14.26 6.51 0.40
CA LEU A 230 13.55 5.56 1.28
C LEU A 230 12.19 6.11 1.73
N ASP A 231 12.14 7.38 2.13
CA ASP A 231 10.87 8.04 2.50
C ASP A 231 9.91 8.10 1.31
N GLY A 232 10.43 8.29 0.10
CA GLY A 232 9.66 8.30 -1.15
C GLY A 232 9.03 6.96 -1.49
N LEU A 233 9.69 5.86 -1.16
CA LEU A 233 9.22 4.49 -1.41
C LEU A 233 8.39 3.90 -0.27
N THR A 234 8.52 4.46 0.94
CA THR A 234 7.90 3.90 2.13
C THR A 234 6.42 4.21 2.20
N LYS A 235 5.62 3.17 2.30
CA LYS A 235 4.18 3.24 2.55
C LYS A 235 3.92 3.13 4.05
N ASN A 236 3.83 4.27 4.73
CA ASN A 236 3.51 4.28 6.15
C ASN A 236 2.04 3.90 6.39
N PRO A 237 1.75 2.99 7.33
CA PRO A 237 0.37 2.58 7.60
C PRO A 237 -0.50 3.77 8.05
N ARG A 238 -1.67 3.92 7.44
CA ARG A 238 -2.63 5.01 7.71
C ARG A 238 -3.69 4.57 8.73
N LEU A 239 -3.24 4.13 9.92
CA LEU A 239 -4.09 3.53 10.95
C LEU A 239 -5.16 4.49 11.49
N GLU A 240 -4.87 5.79 11.46
CA GLU A 240 -5.80 6.87 11.84
C GLU A 240 -7.07 6.88 10.97
N LEU A 241 -6.98 6.44 9.72
CA LEU A 241 -8.16 6.32 8.84
C LEU A 241 -9.08 5.19 9.31
N ILE A 242 -8.50 4.04 9.70
CA ILE A 242 -9.27 2.92 10.28
C ILE A 242 -9.93 3.36 11.58
N GLY A 243 -9.18 3.99 12.48
CA GLY A 243 -9.72 4.51 13.75
C GLY A 243 -10.86 5.49 13.54
N SER A 244 -10.75 6.37 12.55
CA SER A 244 -11.79 7.31 12.20
C SER A 244 -13.01 6.63 11.56
N PHE A 245 -12.82 5.67 10.67
CA PHE A 245 -13.87 4.91 10.01
C PHE A 245 -14.65 4.04 11.01
N LEU A 246 -13.96 3.37 11.92
CA LEU A 246 -14.52 2.50 12.94
C LEU A 246 -14.83 3.22 14.26
N ARG A 247 -14.85 4.56 14.31
CA ARG A 247 -15.03 5.34 15.57
C ARG A 247 -16.25 4.97 16.41
N HIS A 248 -17.28 4.38 15.79
CA HIS A 248 -18.49 3.91 16.48
C HIS A 248 -18.52 2.39 16.67
N CYS A 249 -17.50 1.68 16.23
CA CYS A 249 -17.31 0.26 16.48
C CYS A 249 -16.69 0.05 17.86
N ARG A 250 -17.29 -0.82 18.67
CA ARG A 250 -16.68 -1.27 19.93
C ARG A 250 -15.96 -2.59 19.75
N THR A 251 -16.60 -3.50 19.04
CA THR A 251 -16.08 -4.85 18.78
C THR A 251 -16.71 -5.38 17.51
N LEU A 252 -15.89 -5.86 16.62
CA LEU A 252 -16.33 -6.56 15.41
C LEU A 252 -16.75 -7.98 15.78
N ARG A 253 -17.92 -8.40 15.32
CA ARG A 253 -18.39 -9.78 15.46
C ARG A 253 -18.03 -10.63 14.27
N ARG A 254 -17.90 -9.98 13.11
CA ARG A 254 -17.57 -10.64 11.87
C ARG A 254 -16.62 -9.79 11.05
N ILE A 255 -15.55 -10.43 10.58
CA ILE A 255 -14.68 -9.90 9.55
C ILE A 255 -14.66 -10.91 8.40
N ASP A 256 -14.84 -10.44 7.19
CA ASP A 256 -14.75 -11.26 5.99
C ASP A 256 -13.66 -10.67 5.08
N SER A 257 -12.67 -11.47 4.67
CA SER A 257 -11.63 -11.04 3.74
C SER A 257 -11.71 -11.81 2.42
N TYR A 258 -11.61 -11.10 1.29
CA TYR A 258 -11.70 -11.67 -0.04
C TYR A 258 -10.61 -11.09 -0.94
N GLY A 259 -9.81 -11.99 -1.56
CA GLY A 259 -8.72 -11.59 -2.45
C GLY A 259 -7.68 -10.71 -1.77
N PHE A 260 -7.53 -10.83 -0.47
CA PHE A 260 -6.60 -10.08 0.37
C PHE A 260 -5.42 -11.00 0.74
N ALA A 261 -4.22 -10.63 0.31
CA ALA A 261 -3.07 -11.53 0.35
C ALA A 261 -2.35 -11.59 1.71
N PHE A 262 -2.70 -10.74 2.68
CA PHE A 262 -2.00 -10.64 3.97
C PHE A 262 -0.49 -10.41 3.82
N GLY A 263 -0.09 -9.58 2.85
CA GLY A 263 1.31 -9.21 2.65
C GLY A 263 1.87 -8.38 3.82
N GLU A 264 3.20 -8.40 4.01
CA GLU A 264 3.88 -7.70 5.11
C GLU A 264 3.52 -6.20 5.19
N ALA A 265 3.33 -5.54 4.05
CA ALA A 265 2.93 -4.13 3.99
C ALA A 265 1.55 -3.86 4.62
N ASP A 266 0.70 -4.88 4.66
CA ASP A 266 -0.67 -4.79 5.18
C ASP A 266 -0.80 -5.33 6.63
N HIS A 267 0.22 -6.02 7.17
CA HIS A 267 0.22 -6.52 8.54
C HIS A 267 -0.13 -5.47 9.60
N PRO A 268 0.40 -4.22 9.55
CA PRO A 268 0.04 -3.20 10.54
C PRO A 268 -1.46 -2.88 10.60
N TYR A 269 -2.16 -2.97 9.48
CA TYR A 269 -3.62 -2.78 9.45
C TYR A 269 -4.36 -3.93 10.08
N VAL A 270 -3.90 -5.17 9.82
CA VAL A 270 -4.47 -6.40 10.41
C VAL A 270 -4.26 -6.41 11.92
N GLU A 271 -3.04 -6.13 12.38
CA GLU A 271 -2.68 -6.01 13.79
C GLU A 271 -3.55 -4.95 14.50
N HIS A 272 -3.69 -3.76 13.89
CA HIS A 272 -4.54 -2.71 14.43
C HIS A 272 -6.01 -3.12 14.59
N LEU A 273 -6.56 -3.87 13.63
CA LEU A 273 -7.92 -4.40 13.73
C LEU A 273 -8.04 -5.44 14.86
N ILE A 274 -7.05 -6.33 14.97
CA ILE A 274 -6.99 -7.36 16.01
C ILE A 274 -6.97 -6.72 17.40
N ASP A 275 -6.04 -5.80 17.62
CA ASP A 275 -5.77 -5.21 18.93
C ASP A 275 -6.90 -4.31 19.44
N HIS A 276 -7.59 -3.61 18.54
CA HIS A 276 -8.54 -2.56 18.95
C HIS A 276 -10.00 -2.95 18.76
N TYR A 277 -10.30 -3.93 17.87
CA TYR A 277 -11.68 -4.20 17.47
C TYR A 277 -12.07 -5.68 17.55
N CYS A 278 -11.16 -6.61 17.91
CA CYS A 278 -11.45 -8.04 17.99
C CYS A 278 -11.47 -8.55 19.43
N ASP A 279 -12.31 -9.56 19.68
CA ASP A 279 -12.33 -10.33 20.91
C ASP A 279 -12.50 -11.85 20.62
N ALA A 280 -12.54 -12.68 21.65
CA ALA A 280 -12.70 -14.13 21.50
C ALA A 280 -13.99 -14.59 20.78
N ALA A 281 -14.97 -13.69 20.60
CA ALA A 281 -16.21 -13.97 19.89
C ALA A 281 -16.20 -13.46 18.45
N THR A 282 -15.13 -12.77 18.02
CA THR A 282 -14.95 -12.32 16.64
C THR A 282 -14.70 -13.51 15.73
N VAL A 283 -15.44 -13.61 14.64
CA VAL A 283 -15.21 -14.60 13.59
C VAL A 283 -14.60 -13.90 12.40
N TRP A 284 -13.42 -14.33 11.95
CA TRP A 284 -12.78 -13.85 10.73
C TRP A 284 -12.80 -14.96 9.69
N THR A 285 -13.55 -14.75 8.59
CA THR A 285 -13.62 -15.70 7.48
C THR A 285 -12.80 -15.19 6.31
N HIS A 286 -11.79 -15.95 5.90
CA HIS A 286 -11.02 -15.68 4.70
C HIS A 286 -11.53 -16.53 3.53
N TYR A 287 -11.84 -15.87 2.42
CA TYR A 287 -12.34 -16.50 1.20
C TYR A 287 -11.20 -16.76 0.22
N CYS A 288 -10.74 -18.00 0.18
CA CYS A 288 -9.67 -18.45 -0.70
C CYS A 288 -10.20 -18.80 -2.09
N TYR A 289 -9.44 -18.46 -3.13
CA TYR A 289 -9.75 -18.93 -4.46
C TYR A 289 -9.48 -20.44 -4.58
N SER A 290 -10.54 -21.21 -4.83
CA SER A 290 -10.43 -22.67 -5.01
C SER A 290 -11.38 -23.16 -6.10
N PRO A 291 -10.86 -23.47 -7.30
CA PRO A 291 -11.68 -24.05 -8.36
C PRO A 291 -12.29 -25.41 -8.00
N SER A 292 -11.66 -26.16 -7.09
CA SER A 292 -12.14 -27.47 -6.61
C SER A 292 -13.14 -27.37 -5.44
N GLY A 293 -13.25 -26.19 -4.82
CA GLY A 293 -14.00 -25.99 -3.58
C GLY A 293 -13.28 -26.47 -2.31
N ASP A 294 -12.10 -27.06 -2.43
CA ASP A 294 -11.23 -27.45 -1.30
C ASP A 294 -10.16 -26.36 -1.11
N VAL A 295 -10.16 -25.74 0.05
CA VAL A 295 -9.21 -24.68 0.42
C VAL A 295 -8.09 -25.20 1.32
N SER A 296 -8.16 -26.47 1.76
CA SER A 296 -7.13 -27.05 2.61
C SER A 296 -5.82 -27.21 1.85
N GLY A 297 -4.72 -26.65 2.40
CA GLY A 297 -3.38 -26.73 1.79
C GLY A 297 -3.18 -25.80 0.59
N SER A 298 -3.98 -24.76 0.42
CA SER A 298 -3.62 -23.68 -0.49
C SER A 298 -2.68 -22.69 0.22
N ASP A 299 -1.69 -22.15 -0.50
CA ASP A 299 -0.73 -21.16 0.03
C ASP A 299 -1.46 -19.97 0.66
N ASP A 300 -2.58 -19.54 0.09
CA ASP A 300 -3.42 -18.46 0.56
C ASP A 300 -4.06 -18.75 1.94
N ALA A 301 -4.57 -20.00 2.10
CA ALA A 301 -5.15 -20.45 3.36
C ALA A 301 -4.09 -20.63 4.46
N GLU A 302 -2.94 -21.16 4.12
CA GLU A 302 -1.81 -21.36 5.04
C GLU A 302 -1.31 -20.01 5.52
N ASN A 303 -1.05 -19.05 4.60
CA ASN A 303 -0.61 -17.70 4.93
C ASN A 303 -1.59 -16.98 5.86
N PHE A 304 -2.90 -17.04 5.58
CA PHE A 304 -3.90 -16.46 6.47
C PHE A 304 -3.81 -17.00 7.89
N LEU A 305 -3.73 -18.34 8.05
CA LEU A 305 -3.67 -18.96 9.38
C LEU A 305 -2.38 -18.62 10.11
N GLU A 306 -1.24 -18.60 9.41
CA GLU A 306 0.05 -18.20 9.97
C GLU A 306 0.04 -16.75 10.45
N VAL A 307 -0.52 -15.83 9.68
CA VAL A 307 -0.65 -14.43 10.06
C VAL A 307 -1.57 -14.26 11.27
N MET A 308 -2.71 -14.97 11.31
CA MET A 308 -3.63 -14.92 12.46
C MET A 308 -2.95 -15.43 13.75
N ASP A 309 -2.15 -16.49 13.66
CA ASP A 309 -1.39 -17.03 14.80
C ASP A 309 -0.27 -16.07 15.22
N ALA A 310 0.52 -15.59 14.28
CA ALA A 310 1.64 -14.67 14.52
C ALA A 310 1.20 -13.34 15.16
N LEU A 311 0.05 -12.80 14.74
CA LEU A 311 -0.51 -11.56 15.29
C LEU A 311 -1.41 -11.80 16.52
N GLY A 312 -1.53 -13.05 17.00
CA GLY A 312 -2.26 -13.38 18.21
C GLY A 312 -3.78 -13.12 18.12
N PHE A 313 -4.40 -13.38 16.98
CA PHE A 313 -5.84 -13.17 16.80
C PHE A 313 -6.66 -13.91 17.87
N PRO A 314 -7.44 -13.21 18.71
CA PRO A 314 -8.12 -13.82 19.85
C PRO A 314 -9.39 -14.59 19.47
N GLY A 315 -9.88 -14.41 18.24
CA GLY A 315 -11.17 -14.91 17.77
C GLY A 315 -11.10 -16.26 17.08
N ILE A 316 -12.02 -16.49 16.15
CA ILE A 316 -12.19 -17.76 15.44
C ILE A 316 -11.84 -17.54 13.95
N PRO A 317 -10.65 -17.95 13.49
CA PRO A 317 -10.31 -17.92 12.06
C PRO A 317 -11.08 -19.02 11.33
N ARG A 318 -11.57 -18.70 10.13
CA ARG A 318 -12.29 -19.61 9.24
C ARG A 318 -11.84 -19.46 7.81
N LEU A 319 -11.90 -20.55 7.05
CA LEU A 319 -11.64 -20.57 5.63
C LEU A 319 -12.94 -20.89 4.88
N ALA A 320 -13.12 -20.27 3.73
CA ALA A 320 -14.22 -20.52 2.82
C ALA A 320 -13.70 -20.55 1.37
N ALA A 321 -14.31 -21.37 0.51
CA ALA A 321 -14.02 -21.37 -0.92
C ALA A 321 -14.83 -20.31 -1.67
N THR A 322 -14.25 -19.78 -2.78
CA THR A 322 -14.91 -18.82 -3.67
C THR A 322 -15.35 -19.46 -4.98
#